data_8261d0b2d67c2108391577d75892ba20
#
_entry.id   8261d0b2d67c2108391577d75892ba20
#
_cell.length_a   1.000
_cell.length_b   1.000
_cell.length_c   1.000
_cell.angle_alpha   90.00
_cell.angle_beta   90.00
_cell.angle_gamma   90.00
#
_symmetry.space_group_name_H-M   'P 1'
#
loop_
_entity.id
_entity.type
_entity.pdbx_description
1 polymer ?
#
loop_
_entity_poly.entity_id
_entity_poly.type
_entity_poly.pdbx_seq_one_letter_code
_entity_poly.pdbx_strand_id
1 'polypeptide(L)'
;MGTLFGRIQISILIILLMGLCSNCVEDSSSIHSLLRSMGPPAGLVPKQAKSYTLAENGRLEVYLDAPCMAKYENRVIFDTVFSANLSYGSLIGVEGMSQEELFLWLPVKDIIVNYPTSGVILIDIGVAHKQLSLSLFEDPPDCNPQVTLRNPLRRQRGFESLR
;
A
#
# COMPACT_ATOMS: atom_id res chain seq x y z
N MET A 1 -26.88 34.53 -44.93
CA MET A 1 -26.74 34.73 -43.50
C MET A 1 -26.85 33.44 -42.65
N GLY A 2 -27.19 32.27 -43.23
CA GLY A 2 -27.35 31.02 -42.46
C GLY A 2 -26.07 30.23 -42.14
N THR A 3 -24.97 30.44 -42.83
CA THR A 3 -23.74 29.61 -42.68
C THR A 3 -22.79 30.05 -41.55
N LEU A 4 -22.88 31.33 -41.14
CA LEU A 4 -22.04 31.83 -40.05
C LEU A 4 -22.55 31.40 -38.66
N PHE A 5 -23.89 31.37 -38.48
CA PHE A 5 -24.50 30.94 -37.22
C PHE A 5 -24.26 29.44 -36.91
N GLY A 6 -24.29 28.59 -37.93
CA GLY A 6 -24.02 27.16 -37.78
C GLY A 6 -22.58 26.85 -37.35
N ARG A 7 -21.63 27.62 -37.86
CA ARG A 7 -20.20 27.44 -37.51
C ARG A 7 -19.88 27.88 -36.09
N ILE A 8 -20.55 28.92 -35.60
CA ILE A 8 -20.37 29.42 -34.23
C ILE A 8 -20.97 28.41 -33.23
N GLN A 9 -22.14 27.84 -33.56
CA GLN A 9 -22.82 26.88 -32.69
C GLN A 9 -22.03 25.57 -32.54
N ILE A 10 -21.40 25.06 -33.62
CA ILE A 10 -20.53 23.88 -33.59
C ILE A 10 -19.26 24.16 -32.82
N SER A 11 -18.65 25.33 -32.96
CA SER A 11 -17.44 25.70 -32.19
C SER A 11 -17.72 25.79 -30.69
N ILE A 12 -18.87 26.34 -30.29
CA ILE A 12 -19.27 26.42 -28.86
C ILE A 12 -19.53 25.02 -28.30
N LEU A 13 -20.14 24.12 -29.08
CA LEU A 13 -20.39 22.74 -28.68
C LEU A 13 -19.08 21.95 -28.50
N ILE A 14 -18.09 22.16 -29.39
CA ILE A 14 -16.78 21.51 -29.27
C ILE A 14 -16.01 22.03 -28.06
N ILE A 15 -16.09 23.33 -27.75
CA ILE A 15 -15.47 23.91 -26.56
C ILE A 15 -16.12 23.41 -25.28
N LEU A 16 -17.46 23.23 -25.27
CA LEU A 16 -18.17 22.64 -24.14
C LEU A 16 -17.84 21.15 -23.94
N LEU A 17 -17.65 20.38 -25.01
CA LEU A 17 -17.22 18.98 -24.95
C LEU A 17 -15.75 18.81 -24.50
N MET A 18 -14.89 19.77 -24.87
CA MET A 18 -13.50 19.79 -24.40
C MET A 18 -13.38 20.25 -22.95
N GLY A 19 -14.37 20.97 -22.42
CA GLY A 19 -14.40 21.43 -21.03
C GLY A 19 -14.82 20.35 -20.01
N LEU A 20 -15.37 19.22 -20.45
CA LEU A 20 -15.81 18.13 -19.58
C LEU A 20 -14.72 17.08 -19.28
N CYS A 21 -13.54 17.22 -19.89
CA CYS A 21 -12.39 16.33 -19.63
C CYS A 21 -11.32 16.94 -18.70
N SER A 22 -11.64 18.02 -17.98
CA SER A 22 -10.66 18.75 -17.17
C SER A 22 -10.57 18.32 -15.71
N ASN A 23 -11.01 17.14 -15.35
CA ASN A 23 -10.83 16.59 -14.00
C ASN A 23 -10.18 15.20 -14.00
N CYS A 24 -9.39 14.85 -15.00
CA CYS A 24 -8.28 13.94 -14.78
C CYS A 24 -7.14 14.75 -14.15
N VAL A 25 -7.32 15.16 -12.91
CA VAL A 25 -6.19 15.38 -12.03
C VAL A 25 -5.65 13.96 -11.81
N GLU A 26 -4.62 13.60 -12.55
CA GLU A 26 -3.66 12.62 -12.08
C GLU A 26 -3.09 13.25 -10.80
N ASP A 27 -3.80 13.05 -9.70
CA ASP A 27 -3.26 13.33 -8.39
C ASP A 27 -2.16 12.29 -8.20
N SER A 28 -0.93 12.70 -8.52
CA SER A 28 0.27 11.99 -8.15
C SER A 28 0.52 12.14 -6.64
N SER A 29 -0.56 12.07 -5.84
CA SER A 29 -0.43 11.90 -4.42
C SER A 29 0.16 10.51 -4.23
N SER A 30 1.44 10.47 -3.86
CA SER A 30 2.09 9.20 -3.58
C SER A 30 1.32 8.51 -2.46
N ILE A 31 1.31 7.18 -2.43
CA ILE A 31 0.73 6.40 -1.32
C ILE A 31 1.22 6.93 0.03
N HIS A 32 2.45 7.42 0.09
CA HIS A 32 3.05 8.00 1.28
C HIS A 32 2.36 9.30 1.74
N SER A 33 1.90 10.12 0.80
CA SER A 33 1.11 11.33 1.10
C SER A 33 -0.28 10.98 1.59
N LEU A 34 -0.92 9.98 0.98
CA LEU A 34 -2.21 9.46 1.41
C LEU A 34 -2.12 8.96 2.86
N LEU A 35 -1.15 8.12 3.18
CA LEU A 35 -0.99 7.58 4.54
C LEU A 35 -0.83 8.71 5.56
N ARG A 36 0.05 9.68 5.29
CA ARG A 36 0.23 10.83 6.20
C ARG A 36 -1.07 11.61 6.44
N SER A 37 -1.89 11.80 5.42
CA SER A 37 -3.16 12.50 5.54
C SER A 37 -4.20 11.71 6.35
N MET A 38 -4.09 10.39 6.34
CA MET A 38 -4.98 9.47 7.05
C MET A 38 -4.46 9.06 8.44
N GLY A 39 -3.28 9.56 8.85
CA GLY A 39 -2.70 9.31 10.17
C GLY A 39 -1.65 8.21 10.26
N PRO A 40 -1.66 7.15 9.46
CA PRO A 40 -0.55 6.19 9.43
C PRO A 40 0.75 6.83 8.91
N PRO A 41 1.92 6.43 9.44
CA PRO A 41 3.19 6.96 8.96
C PRO A 41 3.50 6.49 7.55
N ALA A 42 4.14 7.36 6.77
CA ALA A 42 4.49 7.07 5.38
C ALA A 42 5.42 5.86 5.23
N GLY A 43 6.27 5.65 6.20
CA GLY A 43 7.25 4.55 6.20
C GLY A 43 6.66 3.16 6.38
N LEU A 44 5.34 3.01 6.55
CA LEU A 44 4.69 1.69 6.51
C LEU A 44 4.76 1.04 5.13
N VAL A 45 4.97 1.82 4.09
CA VAL A 45 5.02 1.37 2.70
C VAL A 45 6.40 1.66 2.14
N PRO A 46 7.04 0.70 1.45
CA PRO A 46 8.36 0.91 0.87
C PRO A 46 8.35 1.95 -0.26
N LYS A 47 9.51 2.58 -0.50
CA LYS A 47 9.70 3.57 -1.58
C LYS A 47 9.35 3.05 -2.96
N GLN A 48 9.50 1.73 -3.17
CA GLN A 48 9.28 1.06 -4.45
C GLN A 48 7.80 0.78 -4.77
N ALA A 49 6.88 1.26 -3.94
CA ALA A 49 5.45 1.23 -4.28
C ALA A 49 5.21 2.02 -5.58
N LYS A 50 4.67 1.36 -6.60
CA LYS A 50 4.45 1.94 -7.92
C LYS A 50 3.17 2.74 -8.02
N SER A 51 2.10 2.15 -7.53
CA SER A 51 0.77 2.70 -7.61
C SER A 51 -0.08 2.17 -6.47
N TYR A 52 -1.22 2.78 -6.27
CA TYR A 52 -2.22 2.29 -5.34
C TYR A 52 -3.62 2.57 -5.89
N THR A 53 -4.60 1.86 -5.37
CA THR A 53 -6.01 2.14 -5.54
C THR A 53 -6.68 2.28 -4.18
N LEU A 54 -7.59 3.22 -4.07
CA LEU A 54 -8.41 3.39 -2.88
C LEU A 54 -9.88 3.40 -3.31
N ALA A 55 -10.61 2.37 -2.91
CA ALA A 55 -12.04 2.27 -3.19
C ALA A 55 -12.86 3.11 -2.20
N GLU A 56 -14.08 3.46 -2.57
CA GLU A 56 -15.01 4.26 -1.73
C GLU A 56 -15.30 3.61 -0.37
N ASN A 57 -15.22 2.30 -0.29
CA ASN A 57 -15.40 1.55 0.96
C ASN A 57 -14.15 1.53 1.86
N GLY A 58 -13.09 2.27 1.50
CA GLY A 58 -11.84 2.32 2.23
C GLY A 58 -10.85 1.21 1.90
N ARG A 59 -11.16 0.28 0.97
CA ARG A 59 -10.21 -0.75 0.55
C ARG A 59 -9.05 -0.10 -0.20
N LEU A 60 -7.88 -0.17 0.40
CA LEU A 60 -6.60 0.23 -0.16
C LEU A 60 -5.89 -0.99 -0.74
N GLU A 61 -5.38 -0.87 -1.95
CA GLU A 61 -4.47 -1.86 -2.55
C GLU A 61 -3.23 -1.12 -3.06
N VAL A 62 -2.05 -1.64 -2.72
CA VAL A 62 -0.76 -1.07 -3.10
C VAL A 62 0.00 -2.07 -3.94
N TYR A 63 0.52 -1.62 -5.06
CA TYR A 63 1.16 -2.44 -6.08
C TYR A 63 2.67 -2.22 -6.10
N LEU A 64 3.42 -3.32 -6.11
CA LEU A 64 4.86 -3.37 -6.29
C LEU A 64 5.21 -4.17 -7.55
N ASP A 65 6.40 -3.95 -8.12
CA ASP A 65 6.86 -4.71 -9.28
C ASP A 65 7.11 -6.19 -8.99
N ALA A 66 7.58 -6.45 -7.79
CA ALA A 66 7.91 -7.80 -7.32
C ALA A 66 7.81 -7.83 -5.80
N PRO A 67 7.63 -9.03 -5.20
CA PRO A 67 7.73 -9.18 -3.77
C PRO A 67 9.10 -8.67 -3.28
N CYS A 68 9.11 -7.98 -2.17
CA CYS A 68 10.32 -7.39 -1.65
C CYS A 68 10.37 -7.42 -0.12
N MET A 69 11.59 -7.32 0.41
CA MET A 69 11.83 -7.32 1.83
C MET A 69 12.39 -5.97 2.28
N ALA A 70 11.71 -5.33 3.20
CA ALA A 70 12.17 -4.15 3.91
C ALA A 70 12.67 -4.52 5.31
N LYS A 71 13.56 -3.71 5.85
CA LYS A 71 14.04 -3.86 7.21
C LYS A 71 13.59 -2.66 8.04
N TYR A 72 12.80 -2.96 9.03
CA TYR A 72 12.48 -2.09 10.16
C TYR A 72 13.28 -2.57 11.40
N GLU A 73 12.66 -2.63 12.56
CA GLU A 73 13.24 -3.38 13.69
C GLU A 73 13.37 -4.86 13.32
N ASN A 74 12.28 -5.44 12.79
CA ASN A 74 12.25 -6.78 12.19
C ASN A 74 12.20 -6.69 10.67
N ARG A 75 12.47 -7.82 9.99
CA ARG A 75 12.30 -7.92 8.54
C ARG A 75 10.81 -8.07 8.22
N VAL A 76 10.37 -7.36 7.19
CA VAL A 76 8.99 -7.40 6.69
C VAL A 76 9.03 -7.71 5.20
N ILE A 77 8.22 -8.66 4.77
CA ILE A 77 8.02 -9.01 3.37
C ILE A 77 6.71 -8.42 2.92
N PHE A 78 6.76 -7.79 1.75
CA PHE A 78 5.59 -7.33 1.01
C PHE A 78 5.43 -8.21 -0.23
N ASP A 79 4.23 -8.69 -0.46
CA ASP A 79 3.87 -9.34 -1.73
C ASP A 79 3.77 -8.29 -2.85
N THR A 80 3.62 -8.75 -4.09
CA THR A 80 3.45 -7.87 -5.26
C THR A 80 2.26 -6.91 -5.08
N VAL A 81 1.23 -7.37 -4.39
CA VAL A 81 0.09 -6.56 -3.98
C VAL A 81 -0.14 -6.78 -2.50
N PHE A 82 -0.18 -5.72 -1.75
CA PHE A 82 -0.70 -5.78 -0.39
C PHE A 82 -1.91 -4.86 -0.25
N SER A 83 -2.83 -5.22 0.62
CA SER A 83 -4.09 -4.53 0.77
C SER A 83 -4.55 -4.48 2.22
N ALA A 84 -5.38 -3.50 2.52
CA ALA A 84 -6.03 -3.32 3.82
C ALA A 84 -7.24 -2.42 3.70
N ASN A 85 -8.09 -2.36 4.72
CA ASN A 85 -9.06 -1.30 4.88
C ASN A 85 -8.38 -0.11 5.58
N LEU A 86 -8.23 1.00 4.87
CA LEU A 86 -7.66 2.24 5.38
C LEU A 86 -8.76 3.05 6.09
N SER A 87 -8.52 3.36 7.34
CA SER A 87 -9.31 4.31 8.13
C SER A 87 -8.36 5.29 8.80
N TYR A 88 -8.88 6.36 9.39
CA TYR A 88 -8.03 7.31 10.08
C TYR A 88 -7.25 6.62 11.21
N GLY A 89 -5.92 6.67 11.12
CA GLY A 89 -5.00 6.05 12.07
C GLY A 89 -4.90 4.53 11.99
N SER A 90 -5.49 3.85 11.00
CA SER A 90 -5.44 2.39 10.98
C SER A 90 -5.48 1.78 9.58
N LEU A 91 -4.86 0.60 9.48
CA LEU A 91 -4.94 -0.34 8.37
C LEU A 91 -5.44 -1.68 8.94
N ILE A 92 -6.68 -2.03 8.63
CA ILE A 92 -7.34 -3.22 9.18
C ILE A 92 -7.49 -4.29 8.10
N GLY A 93 -7.33 -5.54 8.49
CA GLY A 93 -7.41 -6.67 7.58
C GLY A 93 -6.29 -6.64 6.53
N VAL A 94 -5.06 -6.46 6.99
CA VAL A 94 -3.88 -6.43 6.12
C VAL A 94 -3.66 -7.78 5.49
N GLU A 95 -3.44 -7.80 4.18
CA GLU A 95 -3.09 -8.97 3.39
C GLU A 95 -1.86 -8.66 2.54
N GLY A 96 -1.03 -9.68 2.27
CA GLY A 96 0.18 -9.52 1.47
C GLY A 96 1.35 -8.87 2.21
N MET A 97 1.31 -8.85 3.55
CA MET A 97 2.39 -8.38 4.40
C MET A 97 2.69 -9.41 5.48
N SER A 98 3.96 -9.75 5.66
CA SER A 98 4.41 -10.69 6.70
C SER A 98 5.64 -10.13 7.42
N GLN A 99 5.68 -10.30 8.74
CA GLN A 99 6.79 -9.90 9.59
C GLN A 99 7.55 -11.12 10.10
N GLU A 100 8.87 -11.03 10.15
CA GLU A 100 9.69 -12.04 10.79
C GLU A 100 9.66 -11.88 12.30
N GLU A 101 9.34 -12.98 12.99
CA GLU A 101 9.36 -13.07 14.44
C GLU A 101 9.93 -14.43 14.86
N LEU A 102 11.02 -14.42 15.63
CA LEU A 102 11.68 -15.64 16.11
C LEU A 102 11.93 -16.68 14.98
N PHE A 103 12.41 -16.20 13.83
CA PHE A 103 12.67 -17.00 12.61
C PHE A 103 11.42 -17.53 11.87
N LEU A 104 10.23 -17.14 12.29
CA LEU A 104 8.96 -17.45 11.63
C LEU A 104 8.46 -16.20 10.88
N TRP A 105 7.83 -16.43 9.73
CA TRP A 105 7.12 -15.40 9.00
C TRP A 105 5.65 -15.43 9.40
N LEU A 106 5.21 -14.40 10.08
CA LEU A 106 3.85 -14.26 10.56
C LEU A 106 3.12 -13.18 9.77
N PRO A 107 1.88 -13.44 9.35
CA PRO A 107 1.10 -12.44 8.63
C PRO A 107 0.78 -11.26 9.54
N VAL A 108 0.96 -10.06 9.04
CA VAL A 108 0.42 -8.85 9.67
C VAL A 108 -1.08 -8.83 9.41
N LYS A 109 -1.87 -8.57 10.44
CA LYS A 109 -3.34 -8.54 10.39
C LYS A 109 -3.88 -7.12 10.44
N ASP A 110 -3.42 -6.36 11.43
CA ASP A 110 -3.86 -5.00 11.63
C ASP A 110 -2.69 -4.11 12.04
N ILE A 111 -2.76 -2.84 11.64
CA ILE A 111 -1.80 -1.80 12.01
C ILE A 111 -2.60 -0.61 12.53
N ILE A 112 -2.37 -0.21 13.78
CA ILE A 112 -3.13 0.85 14.45
C ILE A 112 -2.17 1.85 15.05
N VAL A 113 -2.31 3.11 14.65
CA VAL A 113 -1.62 4.23 15.26
C VAL A 113 -2.45 4.71 16.46
N ASN A 114 -2.03 4.31 17.63
CA ASN A 114 -2.74 4.64 18.86
C ASN A 114 -2.43 6.07 19.28
N TYR A 115 -3.26 7.02 18.86
CA TYR A 115 -3.14 8.46 19.05
C TYR A 115 -1.79 9.04 18.57
N PRO A 116 -1.79 10.05 17.70
CA PRO A 116 -0.55 10.64 17.16
C PRO A 116 0.38 11.20 18.26
N THR A 117 -0.13 11.43 19.47
CA THR A 117 0.63 11.92 20.61
C THR A 117 1.33 10.84 21.43
N SER A 118 0.97 9.55 21.26
CA SER A 118 1.60 8.45 22.02
C SER A 118 2.97 8.06 21.48
N GLY A 119 3.26 8.39 20.21
CA GLY A 119 4.49 7.98 19.55
C GLY A 119 4.60 6.47 19.32
N VAL A 120 3.48 5.73 19.44
CA VAL A 120 3.43 4.28 19.38
C VAL A 120 2.50 3.79 18.27
N ILE A 121 2.91 2.74 17.58
CA ILE A 121 2.13 1.98 16.62
C ILE A 121 1.95 0.55 17.12
N LEU A 122 0.73 0.04 16.99
CA LEU A 122 0.38 -1.35 17.30
C LEU A 122 0.35 -2.16 16.02
N ILE A 123 1.03 -3.28 16.00
CA ILE A 123 1.03 -4.24 14.89
C ILE A 123 0.53 -5.57 15.41
N ASP A 124 -0.59 -6.02 14.87
CA ASP A 124 -1.14 -7.35 15.13
C ASP A 124 -0.56 -8.36 14.12
N ILE A 125 0.08 -9.39 14.65
CA ILE A 125 0.65 -10.50 13.87
C ILE A 125 -0.13 -11.81 14.08
N GLY A 126 -1.35 -11.70 14.55
CA GLY A 126 -2.28 -12.81 14.77
C GLY A 126 -2.06 -13.58 16.08
N VAL A 127 -0.84 -13.84 16.46
CA VAL A 127 -0.47 -14.53 17.72
C VAL A 127 -0.07 -13.58 18.83
N ALA A 128 0.22 -12.34 18.50
CA ALA A 128 0.63 -11.29 19.42
C ALA A 128 0.38 -9.90 18.85
N HIS A 129 0.29 -8.92 19.75
CA HIS A 129 0.27 -7.50 19.41
C HIS A 129 1.61 -6.89 19.81
N LYS A 130 2.27 -6.24 18.86
CA LYS A 130 3.54 -5.56 19.08
C LYS A 130 3.34 -4.06 19.18
N GLN A 131 4.00 -3.44 20.12
CA GLN A 131 4.08 -1.99 20.25
C GLN A 131 5.46 -1.54 19.79
N LEU A 132 5.51 -0.71 18.77
CA LEU A 132 6.73 -0.19 18.19
C LEU A 132 6.71 1.34 18.23
N SER A 133 7.89 1.96 18.19
CA SER A 133 7.98 3.41 18.05
C SER A 133 7.55 3.86 16.66
N LEU A 134 6.72 4.88 16.56
CA LEU A 134 6.36 5.52 15.29
C LEU A 134 7.59 6.01 14.52
N SER A 135 8.66 6.39 15.23
CA SER A 135 9.90 6.87 14.62
C SER A 135 10.56 5.84 13.69
N LEU A 136 10.28 4.55 13.86
CA LEU A 136 10.77 3.51 12.95
C LEU A 136 10.11 3.55 11.57
N PHE A 137 9.01 4.28 11.43
CA PHE A 137 8.18 4.33 10.24
C PHE A 137 8.04 5.76 9.67
N GLU A 138 8.86 6.70 10.08
CA GLU A 138 8.81 8.07 9.56
C GLU A 138 9.15 8.13 8.08
N ASP A 139 10.25 7.44 7.71
CA ASP A 139 10.74 7.40 6.34
C ASP A 139 10.42 6.07 5.67
N PRO A 140 9.93 6.09 4.41
CA PRO A 140 9.76 4.88 3.63
C PRO A 140 11.07 4.11 3.48
N PRO A 141 11.09 2.81 3.85
CA PRO A 141 12.30 2.00 3.71
C PRO A 141 12.58 1.63 2.26
N ASP A 142 13.83 1.30 2.00
CA ASP A 142 14.20 0.63 0.76
C ASP A 142 13.78 -0.84 0.81
N CYS A 143 13.22 -1.33 -0.29
CA CYS A 143 12.80 -2.71 -0.44
C CYS A 143 13.75 -3.46 -1.35
N ASN A 144 14.32 -4.57 -0.87
CA ASN A 144 15.28 -5.35 -1.63
C ASN A 144 14.54 -6.48 -2.39
N PRO A 145 14.44 -6.41 -3.73
CA PRO A 145 13.76 -7.43 -4.53
C PRO A 145 14.56 -8.74 -4.67
N GLN A 146 15.82 -8.75 -4.26
CA GLN A 146 16.72 -9.90 -4.44
C GLN A 146 16.51 -11.04 -3.44
N VAL A 147 15.64 -10.88 -2.48
CA VAL A 147 15.26 -12.01 -1.62
C VAL A 147 14.24 -12.85 -2.38
N THR A 148 14.76 -13.71 -3.24
CA THR A 148 13.98 -14.84 -3.73
C THR A 148 13.61 -15.65 -2.49
N LEU A 149 12.40 -15.45 -1.99
CA LEU A 149 11.81 -16.35 -1.01
C LEU A 149 11.83 -17.73 -1.65
N ARG A 150 12.81 -18.53 -1.32
CA ARG A 150 12.75 -19.97 -1.54
C ARG A 150 11.49 -20.40 -0.81
N ASN A 151 10.45 -20.61 -1.59
CA ASN A 151 9.12 -20.99 -1.15
C ASN A 151 9.26 -22.08 -0.07
N PRO A 152 8.95 -21.83 1.21
CA PRO A 152 9.08 -22.84 2.27
C PRO A 152 8.22 -24.07 1.97
N LEU A 153 7.19 -23.94 1.13
CA LEU A 153 6.32 -25.03 0.66
C LEU A 153 7.03 -26.00 -0.31
N ARG A 154 8.19 -25.63 -0.89
CA ARG A 154 8.96 -26.56 -1.76
C ARG A 154 9.82 -27.52 -0.94
N ARG A 155 10.03 -27.26 0.36
CA ARG A 155 10.85 -28.12 1.22
C ARG A 155 10.10 -29.36 1.74
N GLN A 156 8.75 -29.37 1.69
CA GLN A 156 7.96 -30.52 2.14
C GLN A 156 7.79 -31.60 1.06
N ARG A 157 8.02 -31.31 -0.22
CA ARG A 157 7.90 -32.33 -1.29
C ARG A 157 9.16 -33.20 -1.49
N GLY A 158 10.25 -32.89 -0.82
CA GLY A 158 11.50 -33.65 -0.92
C GLY A 158 11.64 -34.81 0.07
N PHE A 159 10.74 -34.94 1.03
CA PHE A 159 10.86 -35.96 2.10
C PHE A 159 9.93 -37.18 1.91
N GLU A 160 9.04 -37.15 0.93
CA GLU A 160 8.10 -38.27 0.67
C GLU A 160 8.56 -39.26 -0.41
N SER A 161 9.74 -39.07 -1.04
CA SER A 161 10.23 -40.02 -2.07
C SER A 161 11.32 -40.99 -1.58
N LEU A 162 11.48 -41.14 -0.28
CA LEU A 162 12.40 -42.13 0.33
C LEU A 162 11.67 -43.08 1.31
N ARG A 163 10.53 -43.58 0.89
CA ARG A 163 9.91 -44.76 1.52
C ARG A 163 9.44 -45.73 0.47
#